data_6ed314ee3ee84c68f1090dbd96b05b52
#
_entry.id   6ed314ee3ee84c68f1090dbd96b05b52
#
_cell.length_a   1.000
_cell.length_b   1.000
_cell.length_c   1.000
_cell.angle_alpha   90.00
_cell.angle_beta   90.00
_cell.angle_gamma   90.00
#
_symmetry.space_group_name_H-M   'P 1'
#
loop_
_entity.id
_entity.type
_entity.pdbx_description
1 polymer ?
#
loop_
_entity_poly.entity_id
_entity_poly.type
_entity_poly.pdbx_seq_one_letter_code
_entity_poly.pdbx_strand_id
1 'polypeptide(L)'
;MGGEILSHDFVEAAFMRRAGWEVWLAYDLGGSYEETPPTLLDELKRDRRWSQGNLQHLRLLHTWGLRFIHRVMFLYGVMAYGSSLLWLVLLGLSTAEVVIESMKVPVYFSETPSLFPIWPVWHPEQALALLGSTAVLLFLPKLLGIMVIFSKSGQGRRFGGMLGVGFSLFLEILFSMLLAPVRMLFHSKYVFLTLLGREVGWGSQSREDLETRWGDAIRHHGFGTLLAVAWGGGVYWVNPPYLLWLSPILGSLLLAIPISVLSSRVGVGRFVRSLNLFVIPEEVEPPRELCWVRRLVADEKENLRRVRLGGFVLAVTDPVVNALHLALLPREVSRPPMTVEALAALREKALQEGPGALGREDKLRLLYDADSVAWLHEQVWQSHDAEVASRWGLNRLSADARSLPLSA
;
A
#
# COMPACT_ATOMS: atom_id res chain seq x y z
N MET A 1 -0.76 -25.46 -3.69
CA MET A 1 -1.26 -24.58 -2.62
C MET A 1 -1.17 -25.34 -1.29
N GLY A 2 -0.09 -25.25 -0.62
CA GLY A 2 0.20 -25.74 0.73
C GLY A 2 0.74 -24.59 1.55
N GLY A 3 0.99 -24.75 2.85
CA GLY A 3 1.60 -23.74 3.69
C GLY A 3 0.62 -22.96 4.55
N GLU A 4 1.12 -21.92 5.23
CA GLU A 4 0.34 -21.06 6.13
C GLU A 4 -0.70 -20.24 5.37
N ILE A 5 -1.87 -20.06 5.98
CA ILE A 5 -2.93 -19.21 5.42
C ILE A 5 -2.57 -17.76 5.69
N LEU A 6 -2.27 -17.02 4.61
CA LEU A 6 -1.82 -15.62 4.72
C LEU A 6 -2.92 -14.64 5.17
N SER A 7 -4.19 -14.98 4.99
CA SER A 7 -5.35 -14.22 5.46
C SER A 7 -6.10 -15.05 6.50
N HIS A 8 -5.52 -15.16 7.69
CA HIS A 8 -5.98 -16.07 8.75
C HIS A 8 -7.14 -15.51 9.57
N ASP A 9 -7.33 -14.20 9.64
CA ASP A 9 -8.32 -13.55 10.51
C ASP A 9 -9.74 -14.12 10.38
N PHE A 10 -10.24 -14.25 9.14
CA PHE A 10 -11.55 -14.84 8.86
C PHE A 10 -11.62 -16.33 9.22
N VAL A 11 -10.50 -17.03 9.05
CA VAL A 11 -10.38 -18.46 9.33
C VAL A 11 -10.39 -18.68 10.82
N GLU A 12 -9.62 -17.91 11.58
CA GLU A 12 -9.61 -17.96 13.05
C GLU A 12 -11.00 -17.69 13.62
N ALA A 13 -11.65 -16.60 13.18
CA ALA A 13 -13.00 -16.28 13.61
C ALA A 13 -14.00 -17.42 13.32
N ALA A 14 -13.91 -18.05 12.14
CA ALA A 14 -14.77 -19.15 11.75
C ALA A 14 -14.52 -20.41 12.61
N PHE A 15 -13.25 -20.74 12.90
CA PHE A 15 -12.91 -21.89 13.73
C PHE A 15 -13.19 -21.66 15.21
N MET A 16 -13.01 -20.45 15.74
CA MET A 16 -13.44 -20.08 17.09
C MET A 16 -14.95 -20.31 17.25
N ARG A 17 -15.75 -19.82 16.29
CA ARG A 17 -17.22 -20.05 16.29
C ARG A 17 -17.59 -21.51 16.14
N ARG A 18 -16.85 -22.28 15.35
CA ARG A 18 -17.01 -23.74 15.24
C ARG A 18 -16.73 -24.45 16.57
N ALA A 19 -15.73 -24.00 17.32
CA ALA A 19 -15.36 -24.53 18.62
C ALA A 19 -16.33 -24.13 19.75
N GLY A 20 -17.37 -23.33 19.46
CA GLY A 20 -18.35 -22.87 20.44
C GLY A 20 -18.04 -21.53 21.09
N TRP A 21 -16.92 -20.91 20.75
CA TRP A 21 -16.58 -19.56 21.22
C TRP A 21 -17.36 -18.49 20.49
N GLU A 22 -17.59 -17.36 21.15
CA GLU A 22 -18.16 -16.19 20.53
C GLU A 22 -17.07 -15.27 19.97
N VAL A 23 -17.38 -14.65 18.84
CA VAL A 23 -16.52 -13.66 18.18
C VAL A 23 -17.35 -12.41 17.96
N TRP A 24 -16.89 -11.30 18.53
CA TRP A 24 -17.56 -10.01 18.49
C TRP A 24 -16.67 -8.94 17.90
N LEU A 25 -17.25 -8.00 17.17
CA LEU A 25 -16.60 -6.79 16.72
C LEU A 25 -16.80 -5.69 17.77
N ALA A 26 -15.72 -5.29 18.44
CA ALA A 26 -15.73 -4.20 19.41
C ALA A 26 -15.61 -2.84 18.68
N TYR A 27 -16.68 -2.44 18.02
CA TYR A 27 -16.73 -1.21 17.19
C TYR A 27 -16.75 0.08 18.03
N ASP A 28 -16.97 -0.02 19.32
CA ASP A 28 -17.02 1.08 20.29
C ASP A 28 -15.66 1.35 20.96
N LEU A 29 -14.67 0.47 20.76
CA LEU A 29 -13.32 0.69 21.22
C LEU A 29 -12.56 1.58 20.23
N GLY A 30 -12.22 2.78 20.66
CA GLY A 30 -11.34 3.71 19.94
C GLY A 30 -9.86 3.43 20.18
N GLY A 31 -8.98 4.16 19.51
CA GLY A 31 -7.52 4.12 19.73
C GLY A 31 -6.76 3.16 18.83
N SER A 32 -7.42 2.50 17.86
CA SER A 32 -6.78 1.70 16.82
C SER A 32 -6.83 2.43 15.48
N TYR A 33 -5.66 2.75 14.93
CA TYR A 33 -5.53 3.51 13.69
C TYR A 33 -4.57 2.81 12.75
N GLU A 34 -4.91 2.77 11.47
CA GLU A 34 -4.08 2.20 10.42
C GLU A 34 -3.98 3.16 9.24
N GLU A 35 -2.83 3.20 8.60
CA GLU A 35 -2.59 3.94 7.38
C GLU A 35 -2.71 3.02 6.16
N THR A 36 -3.30 3.56 5.09
CA THR A 36 -3.29 2.87 3.79
C THR A 36 -1.88 2.88 3.18
N PRO A 37 -1.55 1.94 2.29
CA PRO A 37 -0.28 1.97 1.57
C PRO A 37 -0.06 3.31 0.86
N PRO A 38 1.16 3.90 0.96
CA PRO A 38 1.42 5.26 0.47
C PRO A 38 1.41 5.38 -1.05
N THR A 39 1.62 4.28 -1.77
CA THR A 39 1.68 4.27 -3.23
C THR A 39 0.84 3.15 -3.82
N LEU A 40 0.41 3.32 -5.08
CA LEU A 40 -0.29 2.29 -5.83
C LEU A 40 0.53 0.98 -5.92
N LEU A 41 1.86 1.08 -6.06
CA LEU A 41 2.71 -0.11 -6.14
C LEU A 41 2.74 -0.89 -4.81
N ASP A 42 2.71 -0.19 -3.67
CA ASP A 42 2.66 -0.83 -2.36
C ASP A 42 1.29 -1.42 -2.07
N GLU A 43 0.21 -0.76 -2.52
CA GLU A 43 -1.15 -1.32 -2.52
C GLU A 43 -1.18 -2.64 -3.30
N LEU A 44 -0.67 -2.67 -4.53
CA LEU A 44 -0.63 -3.87 -5.36
C LEU A 44 0.22 -5.00 -4.76
N LYS A 45 1.32 -4.67 -4.05
CA LYS A 45 2.12 -5.66 -3.30
C LYS A 45 1.32 -6.26 -2.14
N ARG A 46 0.58 -5.43 -1.39
CA ARG A 46 -0.32 -5.88 -0.33
C ARG A 46 -1.41 -6.79 -0.90
N ASP A 47 -2.06 -6.35 -1.97
CA ASP A 47 -3.16 -7.07 -2.62
C ASP A 47 -2.72 -8.42 -3.18
N ARG A 48 -1.46 -8.54 -3.63
CA ARG A 48 -0.89 -9.82 -4.04
C ARG A 48 -0.93 -10.85 -2.91
N ARG A 49 -0.57 -10.46 -1.69
CA ARG A 49 -0.59 -11.33 -0.51
C ARG A 49 -2.02 -11.68 -0.10
N TRP A 50 -2.88 -10.66 -0.06
CA TRP A 50 -4.29 -10.85 0.27
C TRP A 50 -5.03 -11.71 -0.74
N SER A 51 -4.73 -11.55 -2.03
CA SER A 51 -5.26 -12.40 -3.09
C SER A 51 -4.90 -13.87 -2.86
N GLN A 52 -3.64 -14.17 -2.56
CA GLN A 52 -3.21 -15.54 -2.26
C GLN A 52 -3.93 -16.08 -1.01
N GLY A 53 -3.96 -15.32 0.09
CA GLY A 53 -4.61 -15.73 1.33
C GLY A 53 -6.10 -16.00 1.15
N ASN A 54 -6.80 -15.11 0.45
CA ASN A 54 -8.22 -15.29 0.18
C ASN A 54 -8.51 -16.48 -0.76
N LEU A 55 -7.67 -16.72 -1.78
CA LEU A 55 -7.81 -17.88 -2.65
C LEU A 55 -7.59 -19.22 -1.92
N GLN A 56 -6.76 -19.22 -0.86
CA GLN A 56 -6.58 -20.40 -0.01
C GLN A 56 -7.89 -20.79 0.70
N HIS A 57 -8.79 -19.85 0.95
CA HIS A 57 -10.10 -20.11 1.55
C HIS A 57 -10.99 -21.03 0.71
N LEU A 58 -10.77 -21.18 -0.60
CA LEU A 58 -11.48 -22.14 -1.45
C LEU A 58 -11.45 -23.58 -0.87
N ARG A 59 -10.31 -23.96 -0.28
CA ARG A 59 -10.15 -25.28 0.34
C ARG A 59 -10.98 -25.45 1.60
N LEU A 60 -11.26 -24.35 2.28
CA LEU A 60 -11.99 -24.34 3.54
C LEU A 60 -13.52 -24.39 3.33
N LEU A 61 -14.01 -24.08 2.12
CA LEU A 61 -15.44 -24.06 1.83
C LEU A 61 -16.14 -25.39 2.15
N HIS A 62 -15.42 -26.53 1.98
CA HIS A 62 -15.95 -27.89 2.22
C HIS A 62 -15.64 -28.40 3.65
N THR A 63 -15.01 -27.58 4.50
CA THR A 63 -14.67 -27.97 5.87
C THR A 63 -15.94 -28.24 6.69
N TRP A 64 -15.97 -29.38 7.35
CA TRP A 64 -17.11 -29.79 8.16
C TRP A 64 -17.26 -28.93 9.42
N GLY A 65 -18.51 -28.68 9.83
CA GLY A 65 -18.83 -27.90 11.03
C GLY A 65 -18.80 -26.38 10.86
N LEU A 66 -18.49 -25.85 9.67
CA LEU A 66 -18.62 -24.43 9.37
C LEU A 66 -20.08 -24.06 9.10
N ARG A 67 -20.53 -22.93 9.66
CA ARG A 67 -21.86 -22.36 9.37
C ARG A 67 -21.90 -21.79 7.95
N PHE A 68 -23.10 -21.69 7.38
CA PHE A 68 -23.32 -21.11 6.05
C PHE A 68 -22.67 -19.73 5.89
N ILE A 69 -22.81 -18.87 6.88
CA ILE A 69 -22.26 -17.49 6.84
C ILE A 69 -20.73 -17.48 6.68
N HIS A 70 -20.00 -18.43 7.32
CA HIS A 70 -18.54 -18.51 7.17
C HIS A 70 -18.15 -18.90 5.75
N ARG A 71 -18.91 -19.80 5.11
CA ARG A 71 -18.68 -20.18 3.71
C ARG A 71 -18.94 -19.01 2.74
N VAL A 72 -19.99 -18.24 3.01
CA VAL A 72 -20.29 -17.01 2.25
C VAL A 72 -19.16 -15.99 2.40
N MET A 73 -18.64 -15.80 3.62
CA MET A 73 -17.50 -14.90 3.86
C MET A 73 -16.24 -15.35 3.13
N PHE A 74 -15.92 -16.65 3.14
CA PHE A 74 -14.79 -17.18 2.39
C PHE A 74 -14.97 -17.01 0.88
N LEU A 75 -16.15 -17.30 0.36
CA LEU A 75 -16.47 -17.09 -1.05
C LEU A 75 -16.36 -15.62 -1.44
N TYR A 76 -16.85 -14.72 -0.59
CA TYR A 76 -16.73 -13.28 -0.80
C TYR A 76 -15.26 -12.85 -0.90
N GLY A 77 -14.40 -13.32 0.01
CA GLY A 77 -12.95 -13.08 -0.04
C GLY A 77 -12.32 -13.58 -1.33
N VAL A 78 -12.68 -14.79 -1.79
CA VAL A 78 -12.22 -15.36 -3.07
C VAL A 78 -12.67 -14.50 -4.25
N MET A 79 -13.95 -14.09 -4.27
CA MET A 79 -14.52 -13.29 -5.35
C MET A 79 -14.00 -11.87 -5.38
N ALA A 80 -13.54 -11.31 -4.25
CA ALA A 80 -12.90 -9.99 -4.21
C ALA A 80 -11.71 -9.85 -5.18
N TYR A 81 -11.00 -10.95 -5.44
CA TYR A 81 -9.88 -11.00 -6.39
C TYR A 81 -10.22 -11.80 -7.64
N GLY A 82 -10.95 -12.91 -7.49
CA GLY A 82 -11.32 -13.79 -8.60
C GLY A 82 -12.18 -13.12 -9.66
N SER A 83 -13.05 -12.19 -9.26
CA SER A 83 -13.87 -11.40 -10.18
C SER A 83 -13.04 -10.62 -11.21
N SER A 84 -11.82 -10.20 -10.84
CA SER A 84 -10.91 -9.50 -11.77
C SER A 84 -10.51 -10.36 -12.96
N LEU A 85 -10.20 -11.64 -12.71
CA LEU A 85 -9.89 -12.58 -13.78
C LEU A 85 -11.12 -12.84 -14.66
N LEU A 86 -12.31 -13.01 -14.06
CA LEU A 86 -13.56 -13.17 -14.81
C LEU A 86 -13.86 -11.95 -15.68
N TRP A 87 -13.62 -10.74 -15.14
CA TRP A 87 -13.80 -9.50 -15.91
C TRP A 87 -12.82 -9.42 -17.09
N LEU A 88 -11.54 -9.76 -16.90
CA LEU A 88 -10.56 -9.79 -17.99
C LEU A 88 -10.96 -10.79 -19.06
N VAL A 89 -11.42 -11.99 -18.68
CA VAL A 89 -11.93 -13.02 -19.62
C VAL A 89 -13.15 -12.51 -20.38
N LEU A 90 -14.10 -11.88 -19.68
CA LEU A 90 -15.29 -11.29 -20.32
C LEU A 90 -14.89 -10.24 -21.37
N LEU A 91 -13.96 -9.36 -21.07
CA LEU A 91 -13.47 -8.34 -22.01
C LEU A 91 -12.79 -9.00 -23.25
N GLY A 92 -12.01 -10.04 -23.01
CA GLY A 92 -11.38 -10.82 -24.08
C GLY A 92 -12.42 -11.51 -24.99
N LEU A 93 -13.41 -12.15 -24.39
CA LEU A 93 -14.50 -12.81 -25.13
C LEU A 93 -15.35 -11.81 -25.90
N SER A 94 -15.72 -10.68 -25.29
CA SER A 94 -16.47 -9.62 -25.97
C SER A 94 -15.69 -9.03 -27.14
N THR A 95 -14.37 -8.87 -27.00
CA THR A 95 -13.53 -8.42 -28.12
C THR A 95 -13.48 -9.48 -29.22
N ALA A 96 -13.33 -10.76 -28.86
CA ALA A 96 -13.31 -11.84 -29.83
C ALA A 96 -14.64 -11.94 -30.59
N GLU A 97 -15.76 -11.78 -29.90
CA GLU A 97 -17.09 -11.75 -30.53
C GLU A 97 -17.20 -10.61 -31.55
N VAL A 98 -16.80 -9.40 -31.19
CA VAL A 98 -16.80 -8.25 -32.12
C VAL A 98 -15.90 -8.49 -33.31
N VAL A 99 -14.73 -9.07 -33.13
CA VAL A 99 -13.81 -9.42 -34.23
C VAL A 99 -14.45 -10.45 -35.16
N ILE A 100 -15.01 -11.54 -34.62
CA ILE A 100 -15.66 -12.60 -35.40
C ILE A 100 -16.85 -12.04 -36.16
N GLU A 101 -17.67 -11.20 -35.51
CA GLU A 101 -18.84 -10.62 -36.18
C GLU A 101 -18.45 -9.65 -37.29
N SER A 102 -17.37 -8.89 -37.12
CA SER A 102 -16.84 -7.98 -38.14
C SER A 102 -16.25 -8.71 -39.34
N MET A 103 -15.91 -9.99 -39.23
CA MET A 103 -15.42 -10.85 -40.32
C MET A 103 -16.55 -11.55 -41.08
N LYS A 104 -17.76 -11.58 -40.55
CA LYS A 104 -18.92 -12.18 -41.21
C LYS A 104 -19.44 -11.23 -42.28
N VAL A 105 -19.81 -11.80 -43.43
CA VAL A 105 -20.55 -11.07 -44.46
C VAL A 105 -22.01 -10.93 -43.98
N PRO A 106 -22.56 -9.71 -43.90
CA PRO A 106 -23.95 -9.55 -43.49
C PRO A 106 -24.90 -10.22 -44.46
N VAL A 107 -25.70 -11.15 -43.99
CA VAL A 107 -26.75 -11.82 -44.79
C VAL A 107 -28.06 -11.10 -44.51
N TYR A 108 -28.46 -10.24 -45.42
CA TYR A 108 -29.70 -9.46 -45.33
C TYR A 108 -30.97 -10.20 -45.75
N PHE A 109 -30.83 -11.29 -46.49
CA PHE A 109 -31.95 -12.10 -46.95
C PHE A 109 -31.72 -13.56 -46.53
N SER A 110 -32.73 -14.16 -45.93
CA SER A 110 -32.68 -15.58 -45.61
C SER A 110 -32.83 -16.44 -46.88
N GLU A 111 -32.48 -17.73 -46.80
CA GLU A 111 -32.69 -18.70 -47.89
C GLU A 111 -34.16 -18.84 -48.28
N THR A 112 -35.10 -18.51 -47.40
CA THR A 112 -36.53 -18.40 -47.71
C THR A 112 -36.82 -17.04 -48.35
N PRO A 113 -37.52 -16.98 -49.49
CA PRO A 113 -37.82 -15.69 -50.15
C PRO A 113 -38.53 -14.71 -49.19
N SER A 114 -37.84 -13.70 -48.81
CA SER A 114 -38.36 -12.62 -47.99
C SER A 114 -38.37 -11.32 -48.79
N LEU A 115 -39.49 -10.59 -48.78
CA LEU A 115 -39.60 -9.27 -49.44
C LEU A 115 -38.86 -8.17 -48.70
N PHE A 116 -38.49 -8.41 -47.44
CA PHE A 116 -37.83 -7.42 -46.62
C PHE A 116 -36.48 -7.93 -46.10
N PRO A 117 -35.45 -7.10 -46.05
CA PRO A 117 -34.16 -7.47 -45.49
C PRO A 117 -34.26 -7.71 -43.97
N ILE A 118 -33.51 -8.69 -43.48
CA ILE A 118 -33.32 -8.93 -42.05
C ILE A 118 -32.22 -8.00 -41.59
N TRP A 119 -32.58 -6.94 -40.85
CA TRP A 119 -31.61 -6.01 -40.27
C TRP A 119 -30.99 -6.64 -39.03
N PRO A 120 -29.68 -6.43 -38.81
CA PRO A 120 -29.04 -6.80 -37.54
C PRO A 120 -29.76 -6.11 -36.39
N VAL A 121 -30.22 -6.91 -35.43
CA VAL A 121 -30.89 -6.36 -34.22
C VAL A 121 -29.83 -6.01 -33.18
N TRP A 122 -29.81 -4.76 -32.79
CA TRP A 122 -28.96 -4.27 -31.72
C TRP A 122 -29.82 -3.91 -30.51
N HIS A 123 -29.43 -4.39 -29.32
CA HIS A 123 -30.16 -4.21 -28.07
C HIS A 123 -29.42 -3.27 -27.11
N PRO A 124 -29.30 -1.95 -27.38
CA PRO A 124 -28.59 -1.02 -26.52
C PRO A 124 -29.20 -0.88 -25.13
N GLU A 125 -30.53 -1.13 -25.01
CA GLU A 125 -31.26 -1.10 -23.76
C GLU A 125 -30.73 -2.12 -22.76
N GLN A 126 -30.31 -3.29 -23.20
CA GLN A 126 -29.73 -4.32 -22.33
C GLN A 126 -28.36 -3.90 -21.83
N ALA A 127 -27.52 -3.33 -22.69
CA ALA A 127 -26.21 -2.79 -22.30
C ALA A 127 -26.34 -1.63 -21.31
N LEU A 128 -27.30 -0.73 -21.55
CA LEU A 128 -27.59 0.39 -20.63
C LEU A 128 -28.15 -0.09 -19.29
N ALA A 129 -29.02 -1.10 -19.29
CA ALA A 129 -29.56 -1.69 -18.07
C ALA A 129 -28.45 -2.35 -17.24
N LEU A 130 -27.52 -3.09 -17.88
CA LEU A 130 -26.36 -3.68 -17.22
C LEU A 130 -25.44 -2.59 -16.64
N LEU A 131 -25.13 -1.57 -17.43
CA LEU A 131 -24.30 -0.45 -16.99
C LEU A 131 -24.96 0.28 -15.81
N GLY A 132 -26.26 0.57 -15.90
CA GLY A 132 -27.02 1.26 -14.86
C GLY A 132 -27.09 0.45 -13.56
N SER A 133 -27.39 -0.85 -13.63
CA SER A 133 -27.41 -1.72 -12.45
C SER A 133 -26.03 -1.83 -11.80
N THR A 134 -24.98 -1.94 -12.60
CA THR A 134 -23.60 -1.94 -12.09
C THR A 134 -23.26 -0.60 -11.42
N ALA A 135 -23.61 0.52 -12.03
CA ALA A 135 -23.40 1.85 -11.45
C ALA A 135 -24.14 2.00 -10.11
N VAL A 136 -25.39 1.55 -10.02
CA VAL A 136 -26.15 1.57 -8.75
C VAL A 136 -25.44 0.75 -7.68
N LEU A 137 -25.02 -0.49 -8.00
CA LEU A 137 -24.33 -1.34 -7.03
C LEU A 137 -22.99 -0.75 -6.54
N LEU A 138 -22.25 -0.05 -7.41
CA LEU A 138 -20.96 0.53 -7.07
C LEU A 138 -21.08 1.87 -6.33
N PHE A 139 -22.03 2.72 -6.72
CA PHE A 139 -22.08 4.10 -6.22
C PHE A 139 -23.10 4.29 -5.08
N LEU A 140 -24.17 3.52 -5.01
CA LEU A 140 -25.15 3.63 -3.96
C LEU A 140 -24.54 3.52 -2.54
N PRO A 141 -23.66 2.56 -2.23
CA PRO A 141 -23.01 2.50 -0.91
C PRO A 141 -22.22 3.77 -0.56
N LYS A 142 -21.57 4.39 -1.54
CA LYS A 142 -20.80 5.64 -1.35
C LYS A 142 -21.73 6.81 -1.04
N LEU A 143 -22.83 6.92 -1.76
CA LEU A 143 -23.87 7.93 -1.51
C LEU A 143 -24.50 7.76 -0.13
N LEU A 144 -24.82 6.52 0.26
CA LEU A 144 -25.34 6.22 1.60
C LEU A 144 -24.33 6.58 2.69
N GLY A 145 -23.03 6.32 2.47
CA GLY A 145 -21.96 6.74 3.38
C GLY A 145 -21.93 8.26 3.60
N ILE A 146 -22.09 9.03 2.53
CA ILE A 146 -22.19 10.51 2.63
C ILE A 146 -23.45 10.92 3.38
N MET A 147 -24.58 10.30 3.13
CA MET A 147 -25.82 10.57 3.87
C MET A 147 -25.63 10.34 5.37
N VAL A 148 -24.92 9.28 5.76
CA VAL A 148 -24.60 9.00 7.17
C VAL A 148 -23.71 10.10 7.77
N ILE A 149 -22.70 10.58 7.05
CA ILE A 149 -21.83 11.68 7.51
C ILE A 149 -22.67 12.93 7.80
N PHE A 150 -23.60 13.29 6.92
CA PHE A 150 -24.43 14.49 7.09
C PHE A 150 -25.62 14.31 8.02
N SER A 151 -26.03 13.08 8.32
CA SER A 151 -27.08 12.81 9.30
C SER A 151 -26.66 13.14 10.75
N LYS A 152 -25.36 13.17 11.02
CA LYS A 152 -24.81 13.50 12.34
C LYS A 152 -24.34 14.96 12.37
N SER A 153 -24.92 15.76 13.29
CA SER A 153 -24.58 17.19 13.44
C SER A 153 -23.07 17.41 13.64
N GLY A 154 -22.50 18.32 12.84
CA GLY A 154 -21.09 18.71 12.93
C GLY A 154 -20.09 17.77 12.24
N GLN A 155 -20.44 16.54 11.94
CA GLN A 155 -19.50 15.60 11.31
C GLN A 155 -19.08 16.04 9.90
N GLY A 156 -19.97 16.60 9.09
CA GLY A 156 -19.62 17.06 7.75
C GLY A 156 -18.44 18.04 7.71
N ARG A 157 -18.30 18.89 8.74
CA ARG A 157 -17.16 19.82 8.82
C ARG A 157 -15.81 19.12 9.03
N ARG A 158 -15.82 18.01 9.75
CA ARG A 158 -14.61 17.20 10.02
C ARG A 158 -14.13 16.45 8.78
N PHE A 159 -14.96 16.32 7.74
CA PHE A 159 -14.64 15.75 6.43
C PHE A 159 -14.40 16.82 5.34
N GLY A 160 -14.16 18.08 5.70
CA GLY A 160 -13.91 19.17 4.75
C GLY A 160 -15.15 19.95 4.31
N GLY A 161 -16.32 19.71 4.93
CA GLY A 161 -17.57 20.37 4.62
C GLY A 161 -18.33 19.76 3.43
N MET A 162 -19.53 20.24 3.16
CA MET A 162 -20.43 19.66 2.14
C MET A 162 -19.82 19.68 0.74
N LEU A 163 -19.25 20.82 0.32
CA LEU A 163 -18.61 20.95 -0.99
C LEU A 163 -17.35 20.11 -1.09
N GLY A 164 -16.52 20.10 -0.03
CA GLY A 164 -15.32 19.28 0.04
C GLY A 164 -15.62 17.78 -0.09
N VAL A 165 -16.62 17.27 0.64
CA VAL A 165 -17.06 15.87 0.57
C VAL A 165 -17.62 15.54 -0.82
N GLY A 166 -18.48 16.39 -1.38
CA GLY A 166 -19.09 16.16 -2.70
C GLY A 166 -18.05 16.11 -3.81
N PHE A 167 -17.10 17.06 -3.80
CA PHE A 167 -16.03 17.08 -4.80
C PHE A 167 -15.01 15.96 -4.58
N SER A 168 -14.71 15.60 -3.33
CA SER A 168 -13.87 14.44 -3.01
C SER A 168 -14.50 13.14 -3.52
N LEU A 169 -15.81 12.96 -3.36
CA LEU A 169 -16.53 11.80 -3.90
C LEU A 169 -16.41 11.75 -5.43
N PHE A 170 -16.63 12.87 -6.11
CA PHE A 170 -16.53 12.93 -7.55
C PHE A 170 -15.13 12.54 -8.04
N LEU A 171 -14.09 13.11 -7.44
CA LEU A 171 -12.71 12.76 -7.75
C LEU A 171 -12.38 11.30 -7.42
N GLU A 172 -12.87 10.80 -6.28
CA GLU A 172 -12.68 9.40 -5.87
C GLU A 172 -13.29 8.45 -6.90
N ILE A 173 -14.48 8.73 -7.40
CA ILE A 173 -15.13 7.95 -8.46
C ILE A 173 -14.26 7.94 -9.72
N LEU A 174 -13.77 9.10 -10.17
CA LEU A 174 -12.89 9.19 -11.33
C LEU A 174 -11.61 8.38 -11.14
N PHE A 175 -10.93 8.53 -9.99
CA PHE A 175 -9.74 7.76 -9.68
C PHE A 175 -10.03 6.27 -9.59
N SER A 176 -11.13 5.87 -8.97
CA SER A 176 -11.55 4.47 -8.90
C SER A 176 -11.79 3.88 -10.29
N MET A 177 -12.44 4.62 -11.19
CA MET A 177 -12.64 4.19 -12.58
C MET A 177 -11.31 4.04 -13.33
N LEU A 178 -10.38 5.00 -13.15
CA LEU A 178 -9.06 4.93 -13.77
C LEU A 178 -8.17 3.82 -13.19
N LEU A 179 -8.31 3.48 -11.92
CA LEU A 179 -7.50 2.43 -11.29
C LEU A 179 -8.12 1.03 -11.44
N ALA A 180 -9.42 0.92 -11.69
CA ALA A 180 -10.09 -0.38 -11.76
C ALA A 180 -9.51 -1.32 -12.84
N PRO A 181 -9.25 -0.90 -14.10
CA PRO A 181 -8.62 -1.76 -15.10
C PRO A 181 -7.16 -2.11 -14.77
N VAL A 182 -6.43 -1.21 -14.10
CA VAL A 182 -5.07 -1.47 -13.63
C VAL A 182 -5.10 -2.58 -12.56
N ARG A 183 -5.96 -2.43 -11.55
CA ARG A 183 -6.16 -3.47 -10.51
C ARG A 183 -6.65 -4.78 -11.11
N MET A 184 -7.60 -4.74 -12.04
CA MET A 184 -8.07 -5.93 -12.77
C MET A 184 -6.91 -6.72 -13.39
N LEU A 185 -6.01 -6.06 -14.10
CA LEU A 185 -4.88 -6.73 -14.75
C LEU A 185 -3.92 -7.36 -13.73
N PHE A 186 -3.59 -6.62 -12.66
CA PHE A 186 -2.71 -7.13 -11.60
C PHE A 186 -3.35 -8.27 -10.80
N HIS A 187 -4.60 -8.10 -10.37
CA HIS A 187 -5.32 -9.14 -9.64
C HIS A 187 -5.50 -10.40 -10.49
N SER A 188 -5.84 -10.26 -11.78
CA SER A 188 -5.92 -11.40 -12.70
C SER A 188 -4.61 -12.16 -12.77
N LYS A 189 -3.48 -11.45 -12.89
CA LYS A 189 -2.14 -12.04 -12.85
C LYS A 189 -1.90 -12.76 -11.51
N TYR A 190 -2.25 -12.17 -10.39
CA TYR A 190 -2.02 -12.76 -9.07
C TYR A 190 -2.89 -14.01 -8.85
N VAL A 191 -4.17 -13.95 -9.22
CA VAL A 191 -5.09 -15.09 -9.17
C VAL A 191 -4.55 -16.22 -10.03
N PHE A 192 -4.18 -15.95 -11.28
CA PHE A 192 -3.64 -16.94 -12.21
C PHE A 192 -2.36 -17.60 -11.67
N LEU A 193 -1.40 -16.80 -11.18
CA LEU A 193 -0.16 -17.32 -10.60
C LEU A 193 -0.41 -18.18 -9.35
N THR A 194 -1.35 -17.78 -8.50
CA THR A 194 -1.71 -18.53 -7.30
C THR A 194 -2.38 -19.86 -7.65
N LEU A 195 -3.26 -19.87 -8.65
CA LEU A 195 -3.87 -21.12 -9.17
C LEU A 195 -2.83 -22.08 -9.75
N LEU A 196 -1.75 -21.55 -10.35
CA LEU A 196 -0.61 -22.33 -10.82
C LEU A 196 0.36 -22.77 -9.69
N GLY A 197 0.03 -22.49 -8.43
CA GLY A 197 0.84 -22.89 -7.28
C GLY A 197 2.08 -22.04 -7.02
N ARG A 198 2.20 -20.85 -7.62
CA ARG A 198 3.28 -19.92 -7.33
C ARG A 198 2.95 -19.12 -6.07
N GLU A 199 3.66 -19.41 -5.00
CA GLU A 199 3.46 -18.79 -3.70
C GLU A 199 4.25 -17.49 -3.56
N VAL A 200 3.74 -16.62 -2.69
CA VAL A 200 4.38 -15.35 -2.31
C VAL A 200 4.77 -15.44 -0.85
N GLY A 201 6.05 -15.23 -0.57
CA GLY A 201 6.54 -15.16 0.81
C GLY A 201 6.04 -13.89 1.53
N TRP A 202 6.03 -13.96 2.85
CA TRP A 202 5.74 -12.81 3.71
C TRP A 202 6.90 -11.83 3.64
N GLY A 203 6.63 -10.57 3.24
CA GLY A 203 7.59 -9.47 3.24
C GLY A 203 7.01 -8.27 3.99
N SER A 204 7.86 -7.52 4.72
CA SER A 204 7.45 -6.27 5.36
C SER A 204 7.00 -5.25 4.31
N GLN A 205 5.94 -4.52 4.64
CA GLN A 205 5.54 -3.34 3.85
C GLN A 205 6.47 -2.17 4.19
N SER A 206 6.89 -1.43 3.17
CA SER A 206 7.50 -0.13 3.40
C SER A 206 6.43 0.81 3.96
N ARG A 207 6.74 1.46 5.09
CA ARG A 207 5.91 2.52 5.70
C ARG A 207 6.54 3.89 5.50
N GLU A 208 7.62 3.96 4.74
CA GLU A 208 8.28 5.21 4.40
C GLU A 208 7.52 5.93 3.29
N ASP A 209 7.43 7.25 3.37
CA ASP A 209 6.83 8.12 2.34
C ASP A 209 7.72 8.18 1.09
N LEU A 210 7.94 7.02 0.48
CA LEU A 210 8.73 6.90 -0.75
C LEU A 210 7.85 7.12 -1.97
N GLU A 211 8.11 8.21 -2.67
CA GLU A 211 7.45 8.49 -3.94
C GLU A 211 7.84 7.46 -5.02
N THR A 212 6.88 7.06 -5.84
CA THR A 212 7.12 6.14 -6.96
C THR A 212 8.01 6.80 -8.01
N ARG A 213 9.13 6.16 -8.37
CA ARG A 213 10.02 6.61 -9.45
C ARG A 213 9.45 6.22 -10.80
N TRP A 214 9.73 7.02 -11.84
CA TRP A 214 9.30 6.72 -13.19
C TRP A 214 9.77 5.35 -13.70
N GLY A 215 11.01 4.96 -13.40
CA GLY A 215 11.56 3.65 -13.77
C GLY A 215 10.79 2.48 -13.15
N ASP A 216 10.40 2.60 -11.87
CA ASP A 216 9.60 1.58 -11.17
C ASP A 216 8.19 1.50 -11.75
N ALA A 217 7.56 2.64 -12.02
CA ALA A 217 6.25 2.69 -12.65
C ALA A 217 6.26 2.04 -14.05
N ILE A 218 7.25 2.36 -14.89
CA ILE A 218 7.41 1.76 -16.21
C ILE A 218 7.63 0.24 -16.10
N ARG A 219 8.47 -0.21 -15.19
CA ARG A 219 8.75 -1.63 -14.98
C ARG A 219 7.50 -2.43 -14.58
N HIS A 220 6.64 -1.84 -13.75
CA HIS A 220 5.45 -2.52 -13.24
C HIS A 220 4.25 -2.40 -14.18
N HIS A 221 4.01 -1.24 -14.76
CA HIS A 221 2.83 -0.97 -15.60
C HIS A 221 3.10 -1.12 -17.10
N GLY A 222 4.36 -1.16 -17.54
CA GLY A 222 4.74 -1.18 -18.96
C GLY A 222 4.09 -2.30 -19.77
N PHE A 223 3.97 -3.51 -19.19
CA PHE A 223 3.23 -4.60 -19.84
C PHE A 223 1.76 -4.24 -20.09
N GLY A 224 1.08 -3.65 -19.09
CA GLY A 224 -0.31 -3.21 -19.24
C GLY A 224 -0.48 -2.12 -20.29
N THR A 225 0.46 -1.18 -20.36
CA THR A 225 0.48 -0.12 -21.38
C THR A 225 0.69 -0.69 -22.77
N LEU A 226 1.64 -1.61 -22.95
CA LEU A 226 1.86 -2.30 -24.24
C LEU A 226 0.65 -3.14 -24.67
N LEU A 227 0.04 -3.85 -23.72
CA LEU A 227 -1.19 -4.60 -23.99
C LEU A 227 -2.31 -3.66 -24.46
N ALA A 228 -2.49 -2.50 -23.82
CA ALA A 228 -3.51 -1.52 -24.22
C ALA A 228 -3.25 -0.96 -25.63
N VAL A 229 -2.00 -0.69 -25.99
CA VAL A 229 -1.63 -0.23 -27.33
C VAL A 229 -1.92 -1.32 -28.36
N ALA A 230 -1.49 -2.55 -28.11
CA ALA A 230 -1.69 -3.68 -29.03
C ALA A 230 -3.17 -4.03 -29.19
N TRP A 231 -3.91 -4.09 -28.06
CA TRP A 231 -5.35 -4.38 -28.08
C TRP A 231 -6.12 -3.25 -28.77
N GLY A 232 -5.87 -2.00 -28.40
CA GLY A 232 -6.53 -0.84 -29.03
C GLY A 232 -6.20 -0.73 -30.52
N GLY A 233 -4.95 -0.96 -30.91
CA GLY A 233 -4.53 -1.00 -32.31
C GLY A 233 -5.24 -2.11 -33.11
N GLY A 234 -5.31 -3.31 -32.58
CA GLY A 234 -6.04 -4.42 -33.20
C GLY A 234 -7.53 -4.13 -33.37
N VAL A 235 -8.18 -3.61 -32.33
CA VAL A 235 -9.60 -3.22 -32.41
C VAL A 235 -9.83 -2.07 -33.38
N TYR A 236 -8.92 -1.09 -33.42
CA TYR A 236 -9.01 0.02 -34.38
C TYR A 236 -9.04 -0.47 -35.84
N TRP A 237 -8.24 -1.47 -36.16
CA TRP A 237 -8.17 -2.05 -37.51
C TRP A 237 -9.43 -2.84 -37.90
N VAL A 238 -10.09 -3.47 -36.94
CA VAL A 238 -11.22 -4.37 -37.20
C VAL A 238 -12.55 -3.64 -37.03
N ASN A 239 -12.74 -2.89 -35.95
CA ASN A 239 -14.00 -2.22 -35.63
C ASN A 239 -13.74 -0.93 -34.82
N PRO A 240 -13.44 0.21 -35.47
CA PRO A 240 -13.17 1.49 -34.80
C PRO A 240 -14.26 1.94 -33.83
N PRO A 241 -15.58 1.79 -34.11
CA PRO A 241 -16.63 2.16 -33.16
C PRO A 241 -16.56 1.43 -31.80
N TYR A 242 -16.09 0.20 -31.77
CA TYR A 242 -15.93 -0.56 -30.55
C TYR A 242 -14.87 0.00 -29.61
N LEU A 243 -13.91 0.79 -30.14
CA LEU A 243 -12.93 1.50 -29.30
C LEU A 243 -13.57 2.43 -28.30
N LEU A 244 -14.73 3.04 -28.60
CA LEU A 244 -15.43 3.91 -27.66
C LEU A 244 -15.84 3.15 -26.40
N TRP A 245 -16.27 1.91 -26.54
CA TRP A 245 -16.63 1.05 -25.41
C TRP A 245 -15.43 0.57 -24.60
N LEU A 246 -14.30 0.33 -25.27
CA LEU A 246 -13.05 -0.06 -24.61
C LEU A 246 -12.23 1.12 -24.09
N SER A 247 -12.54 2.35 -24.53
CA SER A 247 -11.72 3.53 -24.21
C SER A 247 -11.49 3.77 -22.71
N PRO A 248 -12.45 3.54 -21.77
CA PRO A 248 -12.18 3.71 -20.35
C PRO A 248 -11.14 2.71 -19.83
N ILE A 249 -11.13 1.48 -20.38
CA ILE A 249 -10.21 0.42 -19.97
C ILE A 249 -8.83 0.67 -20.57
N LEU A 250 -8.76 0.88 -21.88
CA LEU A 250 -7.51 1.14 -22.58
C LEU A 250 -6.86 2.44 -22.09
N GLY A 251 -7.65 3.51 -21.90
CA GLY A 251 -7.20 4.79 -21.38
C GLY A 251 -6.60 4.66 -19.98
N SER A 252 -7.22 3.88 -19.10
CA SER A 252 -6.69 3.59 -17.77
C SER A 252 -5.33 2.90 -17.83
N LEU A 253 -5.18 1.89 -18.68
CA LEU A 253 -3.92 1.15 -18.81
C LEU A 253 -2.81 2.00 -19.44
N LEU A 254 -3.15 2.88 -20.40
CA LEU A 254 -2.22 3.84 -21.00
C LEU A 254 -1.75 4.89 -19.99
N LEU A 255 -2.66 5.34 -19.12
CA LEU A 255 -2.37 6.34 -18.09
C LEU A 255 -1.83 5.74 -16.78
N ALA A 256 -1.70 4.41 -16.66
CA ALA A 256 -1.28 3.74 -15.44
C ALA A 256 0.08 4.23 -14.92
N ILE A 257 1.05 4.46 -15.81
CA ILE A 257 2.39 4.96 -15.46
C ILE A 257 2.32 6.36 -14.86
N PRO A 258 1.81 7.40 -15.55
CA PRO A 258 1.74 8.74 -14.99
C PRO A 258 0.83 8.81 -13.76
N ILE A 259 -0.27 8.09 -13.71
CA ILE A 259 -1.14 8.06 -12.52
C ILE A 259 -0.37 7.50 -11.31
N SER A 260 0.33 6.38 -11.46
CA SER A 260 1.12 5.78 -10.38
C SER A 260 2.20 6.72 -9.83
N VAL A 261 2.87 7.48 -10.70
CA VAL A 261 3.88 8.45 -10.29
C VAL A 261 3.26 9.69 -9.65
N LEU A 262 2.26 10.29 -10.30
CA LEU A 262 1.69 11.56 -9.83
C LEU A 262 0.89 11.39 -8.54
N SER A 263 0.14 10.30 -8.38
CA SER A 263 -0.63 10.02 -7.16
C SER A 263 0.25 9.74 -5.93
N SER A 264 1.50 9.32 -6.14
CA SER A 264 2.46 9.09 -5.05
C SER A 264 3.19 10.36 -4.58
N ARG A 265 3.02 11.50 -5.27
CA ARG A 265 3.73 12.74 -4.94
C ARG A 265 3.19 13.38 -3.67
N VAL A 266 4.04 13.52 -2.66
CA VAL A 266 3.70 14.19 -1.39
C VAL A 266 3.20 15.63 -1.63
N GLY A 267 3.80 16.34 -2.59
CA GLY A 267 3.38 17.69 -2.97
C GLY A 267 1.94 17.75 -3.49
N VAL A 268 1.52 16.76 -4.31
CA VAL A 268 0.14 16.66 -4.82
C VAL A 268 -0.83 16.38 -3.67
N GLY A 269 -0.48 15.46 -2.75
CA GLY A 269 -1.30 15.17 -1.58
C GLY A 269 -1.49 16.39 -0.68
N ARG A 270 -0.42 17.16 -0.41
CA ARG A 270 -0.49 18.40 0.38
C ARG A 270 -1.35 19.48 -0.30
N PHE A 271 -1.23 19.62 -1.63
CA PHE A 271 -2.06 20.54 -2.39
C PHE A 271 -3.53 20.16 -2.32
N VAL A 272 -3.88 18.91 -2.55
CA VAL A 272 -5.26 18.41 -2.48
C VAL A 272 -5.83 18.62 -1.07
N ARG A 273 -5.05 18.34 -0.02
CA ARG A 273 -5.45 18.60 1.36
C ARG A 273 -5.66 20.10 1.64
N SER A 274 -4.85 20.99 1.07
CA SER A 274 -5.03 22.45 1.24
C SER A 274 -6.36 22.95 0.69
N LEU A 275 -6.96 22.21 -0.23
CA LEU A 275 -8.30 22.44 -0.76
C LEU A 275 -9.42 21.79 0.07
N ASN A 276 -9.10 21.22 1.23
CA ASN A 276 -10.02 20.46 2.08
C ASN A 276 -10.65 19.24 1.38
N LEU A 277 -9.90 18.61 0.45
CA LEU A 277 -10.33 17.41 -0.25
C LEU A 277 -9.72 16.15 0.38
N PHE A 278 -10.47 15.05 0.38
CA PHE A 278 -10.11 13.76 0.97
C PHE A 278 -9.69 13.81 2.44
N VAL A 279 -10.20 14.81 3.17
CA VAL A 279 -9.88 15.00 4.59
C VAL A 279 -10.72 14.07 5.45
N ILE A 280 -10.10 13.45 6.45
CA ILE A 280 -10.75 12.61 7.45
C ILE A 280 -10.70 13.27 8.84
N PRO A 281 -11.59 12.89 9.78
CA PRO A 281 -11.63 13.50 11.11
C PRO A 281 -10.30 13.49 11.86
N GLU A 282 -9.52 12.40 11.75
CA GLU A 282 -8.24 12.21 12.41
C GLU A 282 -7.14 13.14 11.87
N GLU A 283 -7.32 13.71 10.69
CA GLU A 283 -6.42 14.73 10.14
C GLU A 283 -6.77 16.13 10.62
N VAL A 284 -8.07 16.40 10.87
CA VAL A 284 -8.56 17.69 11.39
C VAL A 284 -8.33 17.78 12.88
N GLU A 285 -8.67 16.71 13.59
CA GLU A 285 -8.52 16.57 15.04
C GLU A 285 -7.69 15.33 15.35
N PRO A 286 -6.36 15.39 15.20
CA PRO A 286 -5.52 14.21 15.36
C PRO A 286 -5.58 13.69 16.80
N PRO A 287 -5.58 12.36 16.99
CA PRO A 287 -5.51 11.70 18.29
C PRO A 287 -4.31 12.19 19.10
N ARG A 288 -4.44 12.17 20.43
CA ARG A 288 -3.37 12.65 21.35
C ARG A 288 -2.04 11.94 21.10
N GLU A 289 -2.08 10.65 20.82
CA GLU A 289 -0.93 9.79 20.53
C GLU A 289 -0.17 10.30 19.29
N LEU A 290 -0.86 10.62 18.22
CA LEU A 290 -0.24 11.18 17.02
C LEU A 290 0.30 12.59 17.26
N CYS A 291 -0.37 13.41 18.09
CA CYS A 291 0.14 14.71 18.50
C CYS A 291 1.45 14.57 19.28
N TRP A 292 1.53 13.62 20.21
CA TRP A 292 2.74 13.36 20.98
C TRP A 292 3.88 12.87 20.11
N VAL A 293 3.62 11.88 19.24
CA VAL A 293 4.62 11.39 18.29
C VAL A 293 5.17 12.53 17.42
N ARG A 294 4.29 13.39 16.88
CA ARG A 294 4.71 14.55 16.08
C ARG A 294 5.59 15.52 16.85
N ARG A 295 5.25 15.80 18.11
CA ARG A 295 6.09 16.65 19.00
C ARG A 295 7.44 16.01 19.25
N LEU A 296 7.47 14.74 19.67
CA LEU A 296 8.71 14.02 19.94
C LEU A 296 9.62 13.97 18.71
N VAL A 297 9.07 13.68 17.53
CA VAL A 297 9.84 13.68 16.27
C VAL A 297 10.33 15.08 15.88
N ALA A 298 9.53 16.12 16.17
CA ALA A 298 9.96 17.49 15.91
C ALA A 298 11.09 17.92 16.87
N ASP A 299 10.97 17.59 18.16
CA ASP A 299 11.97 17.87 19.18
C ASP A 299 13.27 17.12 18.89
N GLU A 300 13.18 15.84 18.48
CA GLU A 300 14.34 15.06 18.07
C GLU A 300 15.02 15.65 16.83
N LYS A 301 14.27 16.02 15.80
CA LYS A 301 14.82 16.67 14.59
C LYS A 301 15.50 17.99 14.93
N GLU A 302 14.93 18.78 15.83
CA GLU A 302 15.53 20.03 16.27
C GLU A 302 16.80 19.79 17.06
N ASN A 303 16.81 18.82 17.98
CA ASN A 303 17.99 18.42 18.73
C ASN A 303 19.10 17.89 17.80
N LEU A 304 18.77 17.04 16.82
CA LEU A 304 19.72 16.57 15.82
C LEU A 304 20.27 17.69 14.92
N ARG A 305 19.45 18.70 14.60
CA ARG A 305 19.91 19.90 13.88
C ARG A 305 20.87 20.73 14.72
N ARG A 306 20.58 20.92 16.00
CA ARG A 306 21.43 21.67 16.95
C ARG A 306 22.77 20.99 17.11
N VAL A 307 22.79 19.69 17.32
CA VAL A 307 24.01 18.93 17.60
C VAL A 307 24.81 18.60 16.32
N ARG A 308 24.18 18.59 15.14
CA ARG A 308 24.78 18.22 13.84
C ARG A 308 25.53 16.88 13.86
N LEU A 309 25.15 15.98 14.75
CA LEU A 309 25.73 14.66 14.92
C LEU A 309 24.83 13.60 14.28
N GLY A 310 25.44 12.59 13.67
CA GLY A 310 24.71 11.42 13.18
C GLY A 310 24.27 10.50 14.31
N GLY A 311 23.17 9.73 14.12
CA GLY A 311 22.61 8.85 15.16
C GLY A 311 23.61 7.84 15.73
N PHE A 312 24.57 7.35 14.94
CA PHE A 312 25.67 6.49 15.44
C PHE A 312 26.54 7.22 16.46
N VAL A 313 26.90 8.48 16.16
CA VAL A 313 27.70 9.29 17.08
C VAL A 313 26.95 9.56 18.38
N LEU A 314 25.66 9.90 18.31
CA LEU A 314 24.83 10.09 19.48
C LEU A 314 24.69 8.84 20.34
N ALA A 315 24.48 7.66 19.73
CA ALA A 315 24.43 6.39 20.45
C ALA A 315 25.72 6.07 21.21
N VAL A 316 26.85 6.57 20.73
CA VAL A 316 28.17 6.41 21.40
C VAL A 316 28.45 7.54 22.39
N THR A 317 28.10 8.80 22.09
CA THR A 317 28.58 9.95 22.86
C THR A 317 27.57 10.51 23.87
N ASP A 318 26.27 10.34 23.62
CA ASP A 318 25.23 10.82 24.54
C ASP A 318 24.85 9.72 25.54
N PRO A 319 25.01 9.94 26.87
CA PRO A 319 24.72 8.89 27.86
C PRO A 319 23.27 8.44 27.88
N VAL A 320 22.32 9.35 27.62
CA VAL A 320 20.89 9.01 27.62
C VAL A 320 20.53 8.19 26.37
N VAL A 321 21.01 8.62 25.20
CA VAL A 321 20.79 7.92 23.93
C VAL A 321 21.49 6.55 23.96
N ASN A 322 22.69 6.47 24.52
CA ASN A 322 23.41 5.21 24.71
C ASN A 322 22.61 4.24 25.59
N ALA A 323 22.20 4.66 26.77
CA ALA A 323 21.43 3.82 27.70
C ALA A 323 20.10 3.36 27.08
N LEU A 324 19.38 4.24 26.38
CA LEU A 324 18.16 3.93 25.69
C LEU A 324 18.40 2.92 24.54
N HIS A 325 19.44 3.16 23.74
CA HIS A 325 19.81 2.28 22.65
C HIS A 325 20.11 0.85 23.13
N LEU A 326 20.94 0.73 24.18
CA LEU A 326 21.27 -0.56 24.78
C LEU A 326 20.05 -1.28 25.38
N ALA A 327 19.13 -0.52 25.98
CA ALA A 327 17.90 -1.08 26.56
C ALA A 327 16.93 -1.61 25.49
N LEU A 328 16.93 -1.01 24.28
CA LEU A 328 16.03 -1.37 23.17
C LEU A 328 16.63 -2.41 22.20
N LEU A 329 17.92 -2.76 22.36
CA LEU A 329 18.53 -3.78 21.50
C LEU A 329 17.85 -5.14 21.72
N PRO A 330 17.43 -5.83 20.64
CA PRO A 330 16.90 -7.17 20.75
C PRO A 330 17.97 -8.14 21.28
N ARG A 331 17.58 -9.04 22.18
CA ARG A 331 18.50 -10.02 22.79
C ARG A 331 19.07 -11.04 21.79
N GLU A 332 18.38 -11.25 20.66
CA GLU A 332 18.82 -12.12 19.58
C GLU A 332 18.75 -11.34 18.26
N VAL A 333 19.88 -11.13 17.63
CA VAL A 333 19.96 -10.49 16.31
C VAL A 333 20.24 -11.55 15.26
N SER A 334 19.29 -11.77 14.35
CA SER A 334 19.40 -12.70 13.24
C SER A 334 20.29 -12.13 12.09
N ARG A 335 21.57 -11.87 12.38
CA ARG A 335 22.57 -11.53 11.36
C ARG A 335 23.70 -12.55 11.39
N PRO A 336 24.36 -12.83 10.25
CA PRO A 336 25.53 -13.70 10.27
C PRO A 336 26.57 -13.10 11.25
N PRO A 337 27.02 -13.86 12.25
CA PRO A 337 27.94 -13.37 13.27
C PRO A 337 29.26 -12.97 12.60
N MET A 338 29.68 -11.74 12.86
CA MET A 338 31.10 -11.40 12.67
C MET A 338 31.93 -12.16 13.70
N THR A 339 33.14 -12.54 13.33
CA THR A 339 34.07 -13.07 14.32
C THR A 339 34.36 -12.01 15.39
N VAL A 340 34.58 -12.42 16.62
CA VAL A 340 34.88 -11.52 17.74
C VAL A 340 36.07 -10.61 17.42
N GLU A 341 37.08 -11.17 16.70
CA GLU A 341 38.25 -10.42 16.28
C GLU A 341 37.95 -9.33 15.24
N ALA A 342 37.08 -9.63 14.25
CA ALA A 342 36.69 -8.66 13.25
C ALA A 342 35.86 -7.50 13.85
N LEU A 343 35.03 -7.82 14.84
CA LEU A 343 34.24 -6.80 15.56
C LEU A 343 35.15 -5.94 16.46
N ALA A 344 36.16 -6.54 17.10
CA ALA A 344 37.15 -5.84 17.89
C ALA A 344 38.00 -4.89 17.02
N ALA A 345 38.45 -5.34 15.85
CA ALA A 345 39.17 -4.50 14.89
C ALA A 345 38.29 -3.32 14.40
N LEU A 346 37.00 -3.55 14.19
CA LEU A 346 36.09 -2.50 13.78
C LEU A 346 35.83 -1.45 14.86
N ARG A 347 35.77 -1.86 16.14
CA ARG A 347 35.68 -0.96 17.30
C ARG A 347 36.91 -0.08 17.43
N GLU A 348 38.09 -0.71 17.32
CA GLU A 348 39.40 -0.01 17.42
C GLU A 348 39.53 1.02 16.30
N LYS A 349 39.19 0.62 15.05
CA LYS A 349 39.16 1.54 13.92
C LYS A 349 38.20 2.71 14.16
N ALA A 350 37.02 2.45 14.71
CA ALA A 350 36.06 3.50 15.05
C ALA A 350 36.62 4.49 16.07
N LEU A 351 37.32 3.99 17.08
CA LEU A 351 37.93 4.81 18.14
C LEU A 351 39.05 5.69 17.58
N GLN A 352 39.95 5.10 16.84
CA GLN A 352 41.16 5.76 16.36
C GLN A 352 40.93 6.71 15.18
N GLU A 353 40.15 6.27 14.16
CA GLU A 353 39.92 7.06 12.95
C GLU A 353 38.63 7.91 13.02
N GLY A 354 37.76 7.64 14.01
CA GLY A 354 36.51 8.32 14.21
C GLY A 354 35.34 7.79 13.38
N PRO A 355 34.10 8.28 13.66
CA PRO A 355 32.88 7.79 13.03
C PRO A 355 32.81 8.06 11.52
N GLY A 356 33.58 9.00 10.99
CA GLY A 356 33.66 9.33 9.57
C GLY A 356 34.33 8.27 8.71
N ALA A 357 35.22 7.47 9.28
CA ALA A 357 35.98 6.42 8.60
C ALA A 357 35.19 5.12 8.38
N LEU A 358 34.01 5.01 8.99
CA LEU A 358 33.14 3.83 8.91
C LEU A 358 32.06 3.98 7.85
N GLY A 359 31.87 2.92 7.04
CA GLY A 359 30.76 2.78 6.14
C GLY A 359 29.43 2.61 6.89
N ARG A 360 28.30 2.78 6.17
CA ARG A 360 26.96 2.59 6.76
C ARG A 360 26.76 1.20 7.36
N GLU A 361 27.21 0.17 6.67
CA GLU A 361 27.10 -1.21 7.15
C GLU A 361 27.89 -1.46 8.44
N ASP A 362 29.11 -0.94 8.52
CA ASP A 362 29.97 -1.09 9.68
C ASP A 362 29.38 -0.39 10.90
N LYS A 363 28.84 0.83 10.73
CA LYS A 363 28.09 1.54 11.79
C LYS A 363 26.90 0.74 12.27
N LEU A 364 26.14 0.14 11.36
CA LEU A 364 24.99 -0.69 11.74
C LEU A 364 25.43 -1.96 12.47
N ARG A 365 26.54 -2.59 12.06
CA ARG A 365 27.08 -3.76 12.76
C ARG A 365 27.46 -3.45 14.20
N LEU A 366 28.14 -2.33 14.42
CA LEU A 366 28.49 -1.87 15.77
C LEU A 366 27.25 -1.51 16.59
N LEU A 367 26.27 -0.83 15.99
CA LEU A 367 25.01 -0.47 16.68
C LEU A 367 24.19 -1.69 17.11
N TYR A 368 24.25 -2.79 16.39
CA TYR A 368 23.53 -4.02 16.76
C TYR A 368 24.27 -4.90 17.78
N ASP A 369 25.51 -4.55 18.14
CA ASP A 369 26.28 -5.23 19.16
C ASP A 369 26.39 -4.39 20.43
N ALA A 370 25.67 -4.80 21.47
CA ALA A 370 25.57 -4.06 22.71
C ALA A 370 26.94 -3.82 23.37
N ASP A 371 27.81 -4.84 23.32
CA ASP A 371 29.14 -4.74 23.92
C ASP A 371 30.03 -3.77 23.18
N SER A 372 29.89 -3.68 21.85
CA SER A 372 30.63 -2.70 21.04
C SER A 372 30.19 -1.28 21.31
N VAL A 373 28.88 -1.03 21.44
CA VAL A 373 28.38 0.33 21.72
C VAL A 373 28.74 0.76 23.12
N ALA A 374 28.60 -0.12 24.11
CA ALA A 374 28.99 0.16 25.50
C ALA A 374 30.50 0.43 25.60
N TRP A 375 31.32 -0.42 24.97
CA TRP A 375 32.77 -0.25 24.94
C TRP A 375 33.20 1.06 24.27
N LEU A 376 32.64 1.39 23.12
CA LEU A 376 32.92 2.65 22.42
C LEU A 376 32.53 3.86 23.29
N HIS A 377 31.36 3.80 23.94
CA HIS A 377 30.93 4.86 24.85
C HIS A 377 31.95 5.08 25.96
N GLU A 378 32.37 4.01 26.63
CA GLU A 378 33.34 4.07 27.71
C GLU A 378 34.70 4.62 27.24
N GLN A 379 35.25 4.07 26.15
CA GLN A 379 36.56 4.48 25.65
C GLN A 379 36.58 5.94 25.16
N VAL A 380 35.52 6.38 24.48
CA VAL A 380 35.42 7.77 24.00
C VAL A 380 35.33 8.76 25.16
N TRP A 381 34.61 8.40 26.23
CA TRP A 381 34.53 9.25 27.43
C TRP A 381 35.77 9.21 28.36
N GLN A 382 36.47 8.09 28.41
CA GLN A 382 37.71 7.92 29.17
C GLN A 382 38.95 8.44 28.44
N SER A 383 38.81 8.69 27.15
CA SER A 383 39.97 9.16 26.34
C SER A 383 40.41 10.55 26.80
N HIS A 384 41.68 10.65 27.15
CA HIS A 384 42.35 11.92 27.44
C HIS A 384 42.90 12.60 26.17
N ASP A 385 42.70 11.97 25.00
CA ASP A 385 43.16 12.49 23.72
C ASP A 385 42.13 13.50 23.17
N ALA A 386 42.56 14.77 23.07
CA ALA A 386 41.73 15.83 22.53
C ALA A 386 41.31 15.62 21.07
N GLU A 387 42.11 14.84 20.30
CA GLU A 387 41.76 14.50 18.92
C GLU A 387 40.59 13.51 18.86
N VAL A 388 40.57 12.50 19.74
CA VAL A 388 39.47 11.55 19.84
C VAL A 388 38.19 12.29 20.20
N ALA A 389 38.27 13.14 21.24
CA ALA A 389 37.13 13.96 21.68
C ALA A 389 36.59 14.85 20.54
N SER A 390 37.48 15.46 19.75
CA SER A 390 37.10 16.29 18.61
C SER A 390 36.46 15.48 17.48
N ARG A 391 37.01 14.31 17.13
CA ARG A 391 36.49 13.42 16.08
C ARG A 391 35.10 12.90 16.42
N TRP A 392 34.81 12.68 17.69
CA TRP A 392 33.51 12.24 18.18
C TRP A 392 32.57 13.41 18.56
N GLY A 393 33.00 14.65 18.44
CA GLY A 393 32.16 15.83 18.62
C GLY A 393 31.85 16.16 20.08
N LEU A 394 32.59 15.61 21.07
CA LEU A 394 32.36 15.81 22.49
C LEU A 394 32.52 17.30 22.91
N ASN A 395 33.40 18.03 22.24
CA ASN A 395 33.58 19.49 22.51
C ASN A 395 32.31 20.29 22.15
N ARG A 396 31.44 19.80 21.28
CA ARG A 396 30.17 20.44 20.94
C ARG A 396 29.07 20.10 21.93
N LEU A 397 29.03 18.86 22.42
CA LEU A 397 28.07 18.45 23.45
C LEU A 397 28.26 19.20 24.76
N SER A 398 29.49 19.47 25.15
CA SER A 398 29.80 20.25 26.35
C SER A 398 29.44 21.74 26.24
N ALA A 399 29.46 22.29 25.03
CA ALA A 399 29.05 23.67 24.77
C ALA A 399 27.53 23.85 24.81
N ASP A 400 26.81 22.90 24.23
CA ASP A 400 25.32 22.93 24.16
C ASP A 400 24.67 22.60 25.52
N ALA A 401 25.28 21.71 26.31
CA ALA A 401 24.80 21.40 27.67
C ALA A 401 24.85 22.61 28.62
N ARG A 402 25.70 23.58 28.35
CA ARG A 402 25.79 24.84 29.12
C ARG A 402 24.71 25.86 28.73
N SER A 403 24.06 25.67 27.58
CA SER A 403 23.03 26.58 27.06
C SER A 403 21.60 26.16 27.37
N LEU A 404 21.39 24.98 27.98
CA LEU A 404 20.08 24.56 28.42
C LEU A 404 19.70 25.29 29.72
N PRO A 405 18.63 26.07 29.75
CA PRO A 405 18.15 26.65 31.00
C PRO A 405 17.67 25.50 31.88
N LEU A 406 18.29 25.37 33.06
CA LEU A 406 17.79 24.59 34.18
C LEU A 406 16.50 25.26 34.66
N SER A 407 15.39 25.01 34.00
CA SER A 407 14.06 25.36 34.50
C SER A 407 13.30 24.09 34.78
N ALA A 408 13.03 23.93 36.06
CA ALA A 408 12.30 22.88 36.75
C ALA A 408 10.93 22.52 36.14
#